data_4e77f3f5c60a28d0370e9f224d2ecaef
#
_entry.id   4e77f3f5c60a28d0370e9f224d2ecaef
#
_cell.length_a   1.000
_cell.length_b   1.000
_cell.length_c   1.000
_cell.angle_alpha   90.00
_cell.angle_beta   90.00
_cell.angle_gamma   90.00
#
_symmetry.space_group_name_H-M   'P 1'
#
loop_
_entity.id
_entity.type
_entity.pdbx_description
1 polymer ?
#
loop_
_entity_poly.entity_id
_entity_poly.type
_entity_poly.pdbx_seq_one_letter_code
_entity_poly.pdbx_strand_id
1 'polypeptide(L)'
;MRARLRDAGIPECDLEGELILQHVLGIDAAGMFASMNDTIRPGIEAELRSLTSRRASREPLAYITGRRGFYGRELSVTPDVLIPRQETELLVDLALRWVTSHPFKQSNVRIADIGTGSGALAVTLAAELGQSRVDAVDVSPSALNVAQQNALVHRVADRINFYEGDLITPLIGRTYDIVLANLPYVTANNLSSAQPEVLREPVLALLGGEDGMDLIKRSATMLPAIMDRHGSFALYEIDPLTVAETVRILSMVLPTAQISVINDLAGLERCVTAELG
;
A
#
# COMPACT_ATOMS: atom_id res chain seq x y z
N MET A 1 5.42 -27.35 -13.32
CA MET A 1 5.12 -26.01 -12.78
C MET A 1 5.58 -24.90 -13.71
N ARG A 2 6.88 -24.61 -13.87
CA ARG A 2 7.41 -23.52 -14.70
C ARG A 2 6.89 -23.48 -16.13
N ALA A 3 6.87 -24.65 -16.84
CA ALA A 3 6.32 -24.71 -18.20
C ALA A 3 4.85 -24.24 -18.25
N ARG A 4 4.01 -24.66 -17.31
CA ARG A 4 2.61 -24.27 -17.25
C ARG A 4 2.40 -22.76 -16.98
N LEU A 5 3.26 -22.15 -16.15
CA LEU A 5 3.23 -20.70 -15.91
C LEU A 5 3.68 -19.93 -17.16
N ARG A 6 4.70 -20.42 -17.85
CA ARG A 6 5.17 -19.85 -19.12
C ARG A 6 4.09 -19.91 -20.20
N ASP A 7 3.44 -21.07 -20.37
CA ASP A 7 2.33 -21.24 -21.32
C ASP A 7 1.14 -20.33 -21.01
N ALA A 8 0.96 -19.96 -19.74
CA ALA A 8 -0.05 -19.00 -19.30
C ALA A 8 0.38 -17.53 -19.46
N GLY A 9 1.56 -17.27 -20.03
CA GLY A 9 2.08 -15.92 -20.26
C GLY A 9 2.51 -15.20 -18.99
N ILE A 10 2.97 -15.93 -17.97
CA ILE A 10 3.55 -15.34 -16.75
C ILE A 10 5.01 -14.96 -17.05
N PRO A 11 5.37 -13.65 -17.01
CA PRO A 11 6.71 -13.21 -17.41
C PRO A 11 7.83 -13.81 -16.54
N GLU A 12 7.62 -13.81 -15.22
CA GLU A 12 8.62 -14.28 -14.23
C GLU A 12 8.34 -15.73 -13.78
N CYS A 13 7.96 -16.60 -14.75
CA CYS A 13 7.50 -17.96 -14.48
C CYS A 13 8.51 -18.83 -13.68
N ASP A 14 9.79 -18.57 -13.80
CA ASP A 14 10.82 -19.30 -13.07
C ASP A 14 10.88 -18.85 -11.61
N LEU A 15 10.94 -17.54 -11.36
CA LEU A 15 10.92 -16.97 -10.01
C LEU A 15 9.61 -17.27 -9.30
N GLU A 16 8.49 -17.05 -9.95
CA GLU A 16 7.17 -17.31 -9.32
C GLU A 16 6.94 -18.80 -9.02
N GLY A 17 7.47 -19.68 -9.89
CA GLY A 17 7.50 -21.11 -9.60
C GLY A 17 8.29 -21.44 -8.34
N GLU A 18 9.45 -20.80 -8.14
CA GLU A 18 10.25 -20.96 -6.93
C GLU A 18 9.53 -20.44 -5.68
N LEU A 19 8.89 -19.28 -5.77
CA LEU A 19 8.14 -18.69 -4.65
C LEU A 19 6.93 -19.56 -4.24
N ILE A 20 6.22 -20.15 -5.20
CA ILE A 20 5.14 -21.11 -4.91
C ILE A 20 5.72 -22.35 -4.20
N LEU A 21 6.86 -22.86 -4.65
CA LEU A 21 7.49 -24.01 -4.02
C LEU A 21 7.96 -23.70 -2.60
N GLN A 22 8.60 -22.56 -2.40
CA GLN A 22 9.01 -22.08 -1.06
C GLN A 22 7.81 -21.98 -0.12
N HIS A 23 6.70 -21.40 -0.61
CA HIS A 23 5.47 -21.26 0.17
C HIS A 23 4.92 -22.62 0.62
N VAL A 24 4.79 -23.59 -0.28
CA VAL A 24 4.24 -24.92 0.03
C VAL A 24 5.15 -25.74 0.95
N LEU A 25 6.47 -25.58 0.78
CA LEU A 25 7.43 -26.29 1.64
C LEU A 25 7.67 -25.57 2.98
N GLY A 26 7.24 -24.32 3.13
CA GLY A 26 7.51 -23.52 4.33
C GLY A 26 8.99 -23.20 4.53
N ILE A 27 9.76 -23.07 3.45
CA ILE A 27 11.21 -22.79 3.45
C ILE A 27 11.52 -21.48 2.73
N ASP A 28 12.64 -20.89 3.08
CA ASP A 28 13.20 -19.73 2.38
C ASP A 28 14.05 -20.14 1.16
N ALA A 29 14.63 -19.17 0.46
CA ALA A 29 15.48 -19.42 -0.69
C ALA A 29 16.71 -20.27 -0.32
N ALA A 30 17.29 -20.09 0.85
CA ALA A 30 18.45 -20.87 1.31
C ALA A 30 18.05 -22.32 1.58
N GLY A 31 16.90 -22.55 2.25
CA GLY A 31 16.33 -23.87 2.47
C GLY A 31 15.99 -24.58 1.16
N MET A 32 15.46 -23.85 0.17
CA MET A 32 15.17 -24.41 -1.14
C MET A 32 16.47 -24.86 -1.85
N PHE A 33 17.52 -24.06 -1.80
CA PHE A 33 18.81 -24.42 -2.37
C PHE A 33 19.41 -25.69 -1.70
N ALA A 34 19.30 -25.78 -0.39
CA ALA A 34 19.76 -26.94 0.36
C ALA A 34 18.97 -28.22 0.03
N SER A 35 17.68 -28.09 -0.32
CA SER A 35 16.76 -29.21 -0.60
C SER A 35 16.62 -29.54 -2.09
N MET A 36 17.48 -29.01 -2.98
CA MET A 36 17.35 -29.19 -4.44
C MET A 36 17.35 -30.65 -4.91
N ASN A 37 17.96 -31.56 -4.13
CA ASN A 37 18.06 -32.98 -4.45
C ASN A 37 17.00 -33.83 -3.72
N ASP A 38 16.14 -33.20 -2.93
CA ASP A 38 15.12 -33.93 -2.15
C ASP A 38 13.92 -34.31 -3.04
N THR A 39 13.30 -35.43 -2.70
CA THR A 39 12.11 -35.89 -3.41
C THR A 39 10.85 -35.23 -2.80
N ILE A 40 10.02 -34.64 -3.65
CA ILE A 40 8.75 -34.05 -3.24
C ILE A 40 7.77 -35.15 -2.81
N ARG A 41 7.19 -35.01 -1.63
CA ARG A 41 6.18 -35.94 -1.10
C ARG A 41 4.88 -35.86 -1.92
N PRO A 42 4.14 -36.96 -2.12
CA PRO A 42 2.92 -36.96 -2.97
C PRO A 42 1.84 -35.94 -2.60
N GLY A 43 1.65 -35.64 -1.30
CA GLY A 43 0.67 -34.65 -0.83
C GLY A 43 1.07 -33.22 -1.24
N ILE A 44 2.35 -32.91 -1.20
CA ILE A 44 2.93 -31.62 -1.59
C ILE A 44 2.75 -31.39 -3.10
N GLU A 45 2.88 -32.45 -3.91
CA GLU A 45 2.69 -32.34 -5.34
C GLU A 45 1.27 -31.91 -5.74
N ALA A 46 0.24 -32.41 -5.04
CA ALA A 46 -1.14 -32.01 -5.30
C ALA A 46 -1.38 -30.54 -4.98
N GLU A 47 -0.83 -30.04 -3.87
CA GLU A 47 -0.90 -28.64 -3.48
C GLU A 47 -0.18 -27.74 -4.50
N LEU A 48 1.04 -28.10 -4.88
CA LEU A 48 1.80 -27.38 -5.91
C LEU A 48 1.04 -27.29 -7.24
N ARG A 49 0.39 -28.38 -7.66
CA ARG A 49 -0.44 -28.38 -8.88
C ARG A 49 -1.63 -27.43 -8.73
N SER A 50 -2.28 -27.41 -7.58
CA SER A 50 -3.41 -26.52 -7.27
C SER A 50 -2.99 -25.06 -7.36
N LEU A 51 -1.94 -24.65 -6.61
CA LEU A 51 -1.46 -23.27 -6.59
C LEU A 51 -0.92 -22.84 -7.95
N THR A 52 -0.20 -23.73 -8.67
CA THR A 52 0.23 -23.46 -10.05
C THR A 52 -0.96 -23.24 -10.98
N SER A 53 -2.07 -23.95 -10.78
CA SER A 53 -3.27 -23.77 -11.60
C SER A 53 -3.95 -22.42 -11.32
N ARG A 54 -4.03 -22.01 -10.05
CA ARG A 54 -4.53 -20.70 -9.64
C ARG A 54 -3.69 -19.60 -10.29
N ARG A 55 -2.36 -19.69 -10.21
CA ARG A 55 -1.46 -18.70 -10.83
C ARG A 55 -1.58 -18.68 -12.34
N ALA A 56 -1.65 -19.84 -13.00
CA ALA A 56 -1.86 -19.94 -14.44
C ALA A 56 -3.22 -19.37 -14.89
N SER A 57 -4.23 -19.30 -14.00
CA SER A 57 -5.48 -18.58 -14.25
C SER A 57 -5.41 -17.08 -13.94
N ARG A 58 -4.19 -16.53 -13.82
CA ARG A 58 -3.88 -15.10 -13.58
C ARG A 58 -4.32 -14.59 -12.20
N GLU A 59 -4.44 -15.48 -11.20
CA GLU A 59 -4.57 -15.03 -9.82
C GLU A 59 -3.24 -14.45 -9.34
N PRO A 60 -3.21 -13.27 -8.68
CA PRO A 60 -1.98 -12.68 -8.18
C PRO A 60 -1.21 -13.62 -7.26
N LEU A 61 0.12 -13.72 -7.45
CA LEU A 61 0.96 -14.56 -6.61
C LEU A 61 0.82 -14.21 -5.11
N ALA A 62 0.72 -12.93 -4.81
CA ALA A 62 0.55 -12.46 -3.43
C ALA A 62 -0.72 -13.00 -2.77
N TYR A 63 -1.84 -13.15 -3.49
CA TYR A 63 -3.06 -13.76 -2.95
C TYR A 63 -2.95 -15.29 -2.84
N ILE A 64 -2.17 -15.92 -3.71
CA ILE A 64 -1.91 -17.36 -3.63
C ILE A 64 -1.07 -17.70 -2.39
N THR A 65 -0.04 -16.89 -2.12
CA THR A 65 0.85 -17.08 -0.98
C THR A 65 0.33 -16.42 0.31
N GLY A 66 -0.66 -15.53 0.18
CA GLY A 66 -1.20 -14.74 1.29
C GLY A 66 -0.27 -13.66 1.81
N ARG A 67 0.83 -13.33 1.08
CA ARG A 67 1.90 -12.45 1.56
C ARG A 67 2.43 -11.51 0.49
N ARG A 68 2.89 -10.33 0.93
CA ARG A 68 3.59 -9.34 0.11
C ARG A 68 4.68 -8.66 0.91
N GLY A 69 5.88 -8.59 0.36
CA GLY A 69 6.96 -7.76 0.90
C GLY A 69 6.67 -6.27 0.68
N PHE A 70 6.85 -5.45 1.72
CA PHE A 70 6.74 -4.00 1.66
C PHE A 70 7.68 -3.38 2.70
N TYR A 71 8.58 -2.53 2.27
CA TYR A 71 9.56 -1.81 3.13
C TYR A 71 10.31 -2.74 4.10
N GLY A 72 10.82 -3.84 3.59
CA GLY A 72 11.54 -4.85 4.38
C GLY A 72 10.69 -5.68 5.34
N ARG A 73 9.35 -5.56 5.28
CA ARG A 73 8.37 -6.32 6.07
C ARG A 73 7.56 -7.25 5.18
N GLU A 74 7.13 -8.36 5.73
CA GLU A 74 6.17 -9.25 5.08
C GLU A 74 4.77 -8.96 5.62
N LEU A 75 3.87 -8.50 4.76
CA LEU A 75 2.48 -8.20 5.09
C LEU A 75 1.56 -9.30 4.58
N SER A 76 0.57 -9.66 5.38
CA SER A 76 -0.54 -10.49 4.94
C SER A 76 -1.43 -9.71 3.97
N VAL A 77 -1.84 -10.36 2.89
CA VAL A 77 -2.75 -9.80 1.89
C VAL A 77 -3.81 -10.83 1.50
N THR A 78 -5.02 -10.36 1.26
CA THR A 78 -6.17 -11.13 0.79
C THR A 78 -6.83 -10.41 -0.38
N PRO A 79 -7.77 -11.03 -1.12
CA PRO A 79 -8.55 -10.33 -2.14
C PRO A 79 -9.40 -9.15 -1.64
N ASP A 80 -9.38 -8.85 -0.34
CA ASP A 80 -10.06 -7.70 0.27
C ASP A 80 -9.23 -6.42 0.25
N VAL A 81 -7.94 -6.49 -0.09
CA VAL A 81 -7.02 -5.34 -0.06
C VAL A 81 -6.20 -5.21 -1.35
N LEU A 82 -5.83 -4.00 -1.70
CA LEU A 82 -4.81 -3.75 -2.71
C LEU A 82 -3.49 -4.42 -2.30
N ILE A 83 -2.84 -5.09 -3.23
CA ILE A 83 -1.49 -5.63 -3.00
C ILE A 83 -0.51 -4.45 -2.91
N PRO A 84 0.22 -4.27 -1.80
CA PRO A 84 1.17 -3.17 -1.64
C PRO A 84 2.16 -3.04 -2.81
N ARG A 85 2.31 -1.82 -3.34
CA ARG A 85 3.19 -1.50 -4.46
C ARG A 85 4.53 -0.98 -3.95
N GLN A 86 5.60 -1.24 -4.70
CA GLN A 86 6.94 -0.72 -4.34
C GLN A 86 7.00 0.80 -4.40
N GLU A 87 6.29 1.41 -5.34
CA GLU A 87 6.20 2.86 -5.50
C GLU A 87 5.65 3.55 -4.26
N THR A 88 4.76 2.90 -3.52
CA THR A 88 4.18 3.40 -2.26
C THR A 88 5.22 3.51 -1.14
N GLU A 89 6.36 2.80 -1.23
CA GLU A 89 7.47 2.93 -0.27
C GLU A 89 8.06 4.35 -0.26
N LEU A 90 7.93 5.09 -1.36
CA LEU A 90 8.31 6.50 -1.45
C LEU A 90 7.61 7.36 -0.39
N LEU A 91 6.34 7.08 -0.09
CA LEU A 91 5.60 7.83 0.94
C LEU A 91 6.20 7.60 2.33
N VAL A 92 6.65 6.38 2.60
CA VAL A 92 7.36 6.05 3.86
C VAL A 92 8.66 6.85 3.95
N ASP A 93 9.49 6.81 2.91
CA ASP A 93 10.76 7.53 2.86
C ASP A 93 10.57 9.04 3.07
N LEU A 94 9.58 9.64 2.43
CA LEU A 94 9.29 11.07 2.56
C LEU A 94 8.82 11.42 3.98
N ALA A 95 7.94 10.60 4.56
CA ALA A 95 7.47 10.79 5.93
C ALA A 95 8.62 10.70 6.95
N LEU A 96 9.51 9.70 6.81
CA LEU A 96 10.68 9.54 7.68
C LEU A 96 11.68 10.69 7.55
N ARG A 97 11.93 11.17 6.34
CA ARG A 97 12.79 12.34 6.09
C ARG A 97 12.22 13.59 6.74
N TRP A 98 10.90 13.80 6.60
CA TRP A 98 10.23 14.94 7.18
C TRP A 98 10.34 14.92 8.71
N VAL A 99 10.07 13.79 9.37
CA VAL A 99 10.24 13.63 10.82
C VAL A 99 11.69 13.91 11.25
N THR A 100 12.67 13.42 10.47
CA THR A 100 14.10 13.64 10.77
C THR A 100 14.47 15.11 10.68
N SER A 101 13.89 15.87 9.74
CA SER A 101 14.12 17.31 9.58
C SER A 101 13.37 18.18 10.60
N HIS A 102 12.41 17.60 11.35
CA HIS A 102 11.61 18.27 12.37
C HIS A 102 11.84 17.67 13.78
N PRO A 103 12.97 17.95 14.45
CA PRO A 103 13.36 17.31 15.71
C PRO A 103 12.30 17.40 16.81
N PHE A 104 11.52 18.49 16.84
CA PHE A 104 10.45 18.69 17.84
C PHE A 104 9.24 17.76 17.63
N LYS A 105 9.10 17.14 16.44
CA LYS A 105 8.05 16.19 16.13
C LYS A 105 8.47 14.73 16.35
N GLN A 106 9.76 14.43 16.52
CA GLN A 106 10.27 13.06 16.62
C GLN A 106 9.71 12.25 17.79
N SER A 107 9.37 12.91 18.90
CA SER A 107 8.97 12.21 20.13
C SER A 107 7.49 11.87 20.23
N ASN A 108 6.63 12.32 19.33
CA ASN A 108 5.18 12.06 19.41
C ASN A 108 4.46 12.43 18.10
N VAL A 109 4.97 11.98 16.96
CA VAL A 109 4.35 12.29 15.67
C VAL A 109 2.98 11.61 15.53
N ARG A 110 1.97 12.38 15.15
CA ARG A 110 0.62 11.91 14.86
C ARG A 110 0.42 11.77 13.37
N ILE A 111 0.04 10.59 12.93
CA ILE A 111 -0.03 10.20 11.54
C ILE A 111 -1.47 9.79 11.21
N ALA A 112 -1.99 10.25 10.08
CA ALA A 112 -3.23 9.74 9.50
C ALA A 112 -2.90 8.99 8.20
N ASP A 113 -3.35 7.74 8.09
CA ASP A 113 -3.26 6.91 6.88
C ASP A 113 -4.65 6.73 6.29
N ILE A 114 -4.91 7.39 5.15
CA ILE A 114 -6.23 7.47 4.52
C ILE A 114 -6.34 6.44 3.40
N GLY A 115 -7.29 5.50 3.54
CA GLY A 115 -7.37 4.34 2.65
C GLY A 115 -6.29 3.32 2.96
N THR A 116 -6.19 2.92 4.24
CA THR A 116 -5.05 2.12 4.73
C THR A 116 -4.90 0.75 4.08
N GLY A 117 -5.97 0.19 3.51
CA GLY A 117 -5.94 -1.11 2.84
C GLY A 117 -5.40 -2.22 3.74
N SER A 118 -4.28 -2.82 3.35
CA SER A 118 -3.57 -3.83 4.15
C SER A 118 -2.86 -3.28 5.39
N GLY A 119 -2.88 -1.97 5.61
CA GLY A 119 -2.11 -1.30 6.65
C GLY A 119 -0.64 -1.07 6.29
N ALA A 120 -0.26 -1.15 5.02
CA ALA A 120 1.14 -1.11 4.58
C ALA A 120 1.86 0.15 5.07
N LEU A 121 1.27 1.33 4.89
CA LEU A 121 1.82 2.60 5.37
C LEU A 121 1.74 2.71 6.90
N ALA A 122 0.55 2.48 7.47
CA ALA A 122 0.31 2.60 8.92
C ALA A 122 1.23 1.70 9.74
N VAL A 123 1.32 0.40 9.39
CA VAL A 123 2.15 -0.59 10.10
C VAL A 123 3.63 -0.25 9.96
N THR A 124 4.07 0.11 8.75
CA THR A 124 5.48 0.45 8.49
C THR A 124 5.89 1.69 9.26
N LEU A 125 5.13 2.77 9.19
CA LEU A 125 5.46 4.01 9.90
C LEU A 125 5.40 3.83 11.42
N ALA A 126 4.44 3.09 11.94
CA ALA A 126 4.40 2.75 13.36
C ALA A 126 5.62 1.93 13.80
N ALA A 127 6.16 1.07 12.93
CA ALA A 127 7.34 0.27 13.25
C ALA A 127 8.63 1.09 13.16
N GLU A 128 8.78 1.95 12.14
CA GLU A 128 9.97 2.82 11.97
C GLU A 128 10.03 3.94 13.01
N LEU A 129 8.88 4.52 13.35
CA LEU A 129 8.77 5.62 14.29
C LEU A 129 8.22 5.12 15.64
N GLY A 130 9.09 4.62 16.48
CA GLY A 130 8.74 3.90 17.72
C GLY A 130 7.83 4.65 18.70
N GLN A 131 7.72 5.98 18.60
CA GLN A 131 6.85 6.81 19.45
C GLN A 131 5.69 7.47 18.68
N SER A 132 5.46 7.07 17.41
CA SER A 132 4.33 7.58 16.64
C SER A 132 2.99 7.04 17.13
N ARG A 133 1.93 7.78 16.82
CA ARG A 133 0.54 7.34 16.90
C ARG A 133 -0.07 7.45 15.52
N VAL A 134 -0.68 6.36 15.04
CA VAL A 134 -1.26 6.29 13.71
C VAL A 134 -2.77 6.09 13.84
N ASP A 135 -3.53 6.90 13.15
CA ASP A 135 -4.94 6.69 12.94
C ASP A 135 -5.13 6.28 11.47
N ALA A 136 -5.54 5.03 11.25
CA ALA A 136 -5.69 4.40 9.95
C ALA A 136 -7.18 4.28 9.60
N VAL A 137 -7.57 4.78 8.43
CA VAL A 137 -8.96 4.79 7.98
C VAL A 137 -9.11 3.97 6.72
N ASP A 138 -10.18 3.18 6.66
CA ASP A 138 -10.64 2.54 5.41
C ASP A 138 -12.17 2.45 5.41
N VAL A 139 -12.76 2.48 4.24
CA VAL A 139 -14.21 2.30 4.07
C VAL A 139 -14.59 0.82 4.13
N SER A 140 -13.63 -0.08 3.92
CA SER A 140 -13.80 -1.54 3.91
C SER A 140 -13.48 -2.15 5.28
N PRO A 141 -14.46 -2.69 6.01
CA PRO A 141 -14.21 -3.44 7.25
C PRO A 141 -13.28 -4.65 7.03
N SER A 142 -13.37 -5.30 5.87
CA SER A 142 -12.50 -6.43 5.52
C SER A 142 -11.04 -5.98 5.38
N ALA A 143 -10.79 -4.82 4.76
CA ALA A 143 -9.45 -4.26 4.68
C ALA A 143 -8.90 -3.91 6.07
N LEU A 144 -9.70 -3.29 6.93
CA LEU A 144 -9.32 -3.00 8.31
C LEU A 144 -8.97 -4.26 9.10
N ASN A 145 -9.67 -5.37 8.90
CA ASN A 145 -9.33 -6.66 9.51
C ASN A 145 -7.93 -7.13 9.08
N VAL A 146 -7.59 -7.00 7.80
CA VAL A 146 -6.24 -7.36 7.30
C VAL A 146 -5.19 -6.45 7.91
N ALA A 147 -5.43 -5.13 7.94
CA ALA A 147 -4.52 -4.16 8.53
C ALA A 147 -4.29 -4.41 10.03
N GLN A 148 -5.33 -4.73 10.78
CA GLN A 148 -5.23 -5.09 12.21
C GLN A 148 -4.38 -6.35 12.42
N GLN A 149 -4.56 -7.39 11.61
CA GLN A 149 -3.73 -8.59 11.68
C GLN A 149 -2.26 -8.28 11.39
N ASN A 150 -1.98 -7.46 10.37
CA ASN A 150 -0.63 -7.01 10.08
C ASN A 150 -0.03 -6.20 11.26
N ALA A 151 -0.79 -5.32 11.87
CA ALA A 151 -0.35 -4.57 13.04
C ALA A 151 0.00 -5.47 14.24
N LEU A 152 -0.79 -6.53 14.46
CA LEU A 152 -0.52 -7.53 15.50
C LEU A 152 0.77 -8.31 15.21
N VAL A 153 0.92 -8.83 13.99
CA VAL A 153 2.11 -9.59 13.57
C VAL A 153 3.38 -8.76 13.73
N HIS A 154 3.33 -7.49 13.36
CA HIS A 154 4.46 -6.55 13.45
C HIS A 154 4.59 -5.86 14.81
N ARG A 155 3.76 -6.21 15.82
CA ARG A 155 3.82 -5.73 17.20
C ARG A 155 3.71 -4.20 17.32
N VAL A 156 2.83 -3.61 16.53
CA VAL A 156 2.56 -2.17 16.52
C VAL A 156 1.08 -1.83 16.77
N ALA A 157 0.26 -2.84 17.06
CA ALA A 157 -1.19 -2.68 17.22
C ALA A 157 -1.58 -1.73 18.36
N ASP A 158 -0.74 -1.57 19.38
CA ASP A 158 -0.94 -0.64 20.50
C ASP A 158 -0.75 0.84 20.10
N ARG A 159 -0.22 1.10 18.91
CA ARG A 159 0.08 2.44 18.40
C ARG A 159 -0.74 2.83 17.18
N ILE A 160 -1.61 1.94 16.70
CA ILE A 160 -2.47 2.18 15.55
C ILE A 160 -3.95 2.04 15.97
N ASN A 161 -4.73 3.10 15.75
CA ASN A 161 -6.18 3.03 15.85
C ASN A 161 -6.76 2.87 14.45
N PHE A 162 -7.73 1.99 14.31
CA PHE A 162 -8.40 1.70 13.04
C PHE A 162 -9.82 2.24 13.06
N TYR A 163 -10.20 2.97 12.02
CA TYR A 163 -11.52 3.59 11.88
C TYR A 163 -12.17 3.18 10.57
N GLU A 164 -13.36 2.63 10.66
CA GLU A 164 -14.22 2.45 9.49
C GLU A 164 -14.86 3.78 9.11
N GLY A 165 -14.71 4.18 7.85
CA GLY A 165 -15.35 5.38 7.35
C GLY A 165 -14.80 5.90 6.03
N ASP A 166 -15.45 6.89 5.52
CA ASP A 166 -15.16 7.49 4.23
C ASP A 166 -14.10 8.58 4.35
N LEU A 167 -12.93 8.30 3.77
CA LEU A 167 -11.78 9.22 3.72
C LEU A 167 -11.42 9.78 5.11
N ILE A 168 -11.34 11.09 5.23
CA ILE A 168 -10.95 11.83 6.44
C ILE A 168 -12.10 11.95 7.47
N THR A 169 -13.33 11.63 7.11
CA THR A 169 -14.52 11.88 7.93
C THR A 169 -14.39 11.38 9.38
N PRO A 170 -13.89 10.16 9.66
CA PRO A 170 -13.77 9.69 11.05
C PRO A 170 -12.73 10.44 11.89
N LEU A 171 -11.89 11.23 11.25
CA LEU A 171 -10.76 11.93 11.87
C LEU A 171 -11.05 13.41 12.17
N ILE A 172 -12.20 13.93 11.75
CA ILE A 172 -12.60 15.32 11.97
C ILE A 172 -12.59 15.65 13.46
N GLY A 173 -12.00 16.80 13.81
CA GLY A 173 -11.81 17.24 15.21
C GLY A 173 -10.48 16.76 15.83
N ARG A 174 -9.65 16.03 15.09
CA ARG A 174 -8.28 15.67 15.46
C ARG A 174 -7.29 16.45 14.60
N THR A 175 -6.03 16.50 15.02
CA THR A 175 -4.97 17.14 14.22
C THR A 175 -3.80 16.19 14.06
N TYR A 176 -3.16 16.22 12.89
CA TYR A 176 -2.07 15.33 12.50
C TYR A 176 -0.87 16.12 12.00
N ASP A 177 0.30 15.56 12.28
CA ASP A 177 1.57 16.07 11.80
C ASP A 177 1.85 15.56 10.38
N ILE A 178 1.43 14.32 10.08
CA ILE A 178 1.56 13.71 8.76
C ILE A 178 0.21 13.12 8.34
N VAL A 179 -0.20 13.40 7.10
CA VAL A 179 -1.36 12.78 6.45
C VAL A 179 -0.88 12.11 5.17
N LEU A 180 -1.07 10.78 5.07
CA LEU A 180 -0.73 10.01 3.88
C LEU A 180 -2.00 9.52 3.20
N ALA A 181 -1.96 9.45 1.89
CA ALA A 181 -3.06 8.93 1.08
C ALA A 181 -2.52 8.23 -0.18
N ASN A 182 -2.72 6.93 -0.28
CA ASN A 182 -2.65 6.18 -1.52
C ASN A 182 -4.07 5.74 -1.87
N LEU A 183 -4.82 6.65 -2.47
CA LEU A 183 -6.23 6.46 -2.80
C LEU A 183 -6.40 5.88 -4.20
N PRO A 184 -7.50 5.18 -4.47
CA PRO A 184 -7.84 4.73 -5.82
C PRO A 184 -7.81 5.88 -6.83
N TYR A 185 -7.04 5.70 -7.91
CA TYR A 185 -6.88 6.70 -8.98
C TYR A 185 -7.05 6.12 -10.39
N VAL A 186 -7.35 4.82 -10.52
CA VAL A 186 -7.54 4.19 -11.83
C VAL A 186 -8.89 4.59 -12.40
N THR A 187 -8.92 5.00 -13.67
CA THR A 187 -10.19 5.26 -14.39
C THR A 187 -10.84 3.96 -14.84
N ALA A 188 -12.15 3.96 -15.08
CA ALA A 188 -12.86 2.78 -15.58
C ALA A 188 -12.29 2.29 -16.93
N ASN A 189 -11.86 3.23 -17.80
CA ASN A 189 -11.24 2.90 -19.09
C ASN A 189 -9.90 2.18 -18.90
N ASN A 190 -9.03 2.71 -18.03
CA ASN A 190 -7.73 2.11 -17.75
C ASN A 190 -7.87 0.75 -17.06
N LEU A 191 -8.86 0.63 -16.16
CA LEU A 191 -9.14 -0.65 -15.50
C LEU A 191 -9.55 -1.73 -16.50
N SER A 192 -10.35 -1.40 -17.52
CA SER A 192 -10.78 -2.38 -18.55
C SER A 192 -9.63 -2.96 -19.37
N SER A 193 -8.50 -2.25 -19.47
CA SER A 193 -7.29 -2.65 -20.18
C SER A 193 -6.14 -3.08 -19.27
N ALA A 194 -6.39 -3.17 -17.95
CA ALA A 194 -5.39 -3.53 -16.97
C ALA A 194 -4.96 -5.02 -17.12
N GLN A 195 -3.81 -5.34 -16.54
CA GLN A 195 -3.36 -6.72 -16.50
C GLN A 195 -4.38 -7.61 -15.77
N PRO A 196 -4.53 -8.88 -16.18
CA PRO A 196 -5.52 -9.79 -15.59
C PRO A 196 -5.38 -9.94 -14.07
N GLU A 197 -4.19 -9.81 -13.53
CA GLU A 197 -3.92 -9.83 -12.09
C GLU A 197 -4.56 -8.64 -11.37
N VAL A 198 -4.46 -7.44 -11.93
CA VAL A 198 -5.06 -6.23 -11.37
C VAL A 198 -6.59 -6.34 -11.33
N LEU A 199 -7.19 -7.00 -12.33
CA LEU A 199 -8.63 -7.26 -12.37
C LEU A 199 -9.12 -8.23 -11.28
N ARG A 200 -8.21 -8.88 -10.56
CA ARG A 200 -8.52 -9.74 -9.39
C ARG A 200 -8.45 -8.97 -8.06
N GLU A 201 -7.93 -7.76 -8.09
CA GLU A 201 -7.88 -6.91 -6.90
C GLU A 201 -9.22 -6.21 -6.68
N PRO A 202 -9.53 -5.75 -5.44
CA PRO A 202 -10.82 -5.13 -5.17
C PRO A 202 -11.03 -3.87 -6.02
N VAL A 203 -12.12 -3.79 -6.75
CA VAL A 203 -12.46 -2.63 -7.58
C VAL A 203 -12.51 -1.34 -6.74
N LEU A 204 -13.00 -1.45 -5.48
CA LEU A 204 -13.05 -0.36 -4.53
C LEU A 204 -11.66 0.24 -4.24
N ALA A 205 -10.60 -0.57 -4.30
CA ALA A 205 -9.23 -0.14 -4.05
C ALA A 205 -8.50 0.38 -5.32
N LEU A 206 -9.17 0.32 -6.48
CA LEU A 206 -8.59 0.71 -7.76
C LEU A 206 -9.30 1.92 -8.38
N LEU A 207 -10.64 1.95 -8.35
CA LEU A 207 -11.43 2.88 -9.13
C LEU A 207 -11.51 4.26 -8.46
N GLY A 208 -10.88 5.27 -9.08
CA GLY A 208 -10.84 6.66 -8.62
C GLY A 208 -11.89 7.58 -9.24
N GLY A 209 -12.92 6.99 -9.89
CA GLY A 209 -13.96 7.76 -10.59
C GLY A 209 -13.70 7.87 -12.09
N GLU A 210 -14.39 8.80 -12.73
CA GLU A 210 -14.34 8.98 -14.20
C GLU A 210 -12.96 9.46 -14.67
N ASP A 211 -12.39 10.43 -13.95
CA ASP A 211 -11.07 11.03 -14.23
C ASP A 211 -9.95 10.54 -13.28
N GLY A 212 -10.24 9.58 -12.40
CA GLY A 212 -9.29 9.07 -11.41
C GLY A 212 -9.06 10.01 -10.22
N MET A 213 -9.79 11.12 -10.12
CA MET A 213 -9.53 12.19 -9.16
C MET A 213 -10.59 12.35 -8.07
N ASP A 214 -11.69 11.59 -8.12
CA ASP A 214 -12.83 11.82 -7.23
C ASP A 214 -12.45 11.74 -5.74
N LEU A 215 -11.69 10.72 -5.36
CA LEU A 215 -11.28 10.52 -3.97
C LEU A 215 -10.18 11.50 -3.55
N ILE A 216 -9.25 11.82 -4.44
CA ILE A 216 -8.20 12.82 -4.21
C ILE A 216 -8.84 14.20 -3.99
N LYS A 217 -9.76 14.62 -4.85
CA LYS A 217 -10.49 15.90 -4.70
C LYS A 217 -11.22 15.99 -3.37
N ARG A 218 -11.95 14.94 -3.03
CA ARG A 218 -12.74 14.88 -1.79
C ARG A 218 -11.83 14.90 -0.56
N SER A 219 -10.80 14.08 -0.49
CA SER A 219 -9.90 14.04 0.65
C SER A 219 -9.10 15.33 0.81
N ALA A 220 -8.57 15.89 -0.30
CA ALA A 220 -7.79 17.12 -0.27
C ALA A 220 -8.60 18.32 0.28
N THR A 221 -9.89 18.44 -0.09
CA THR A 221 -10.75 19.51 0.44
C THR A 221 -10.99 19.41 1.95
N MET A 222 -10.80 18.24 2.54
CA MET A 222 -10.96 18.00 3.99
C MET A 222 -9.66 18.16 4.79
N LEU A 223 -8.49 18.20 4.13
CA LEU A 223 -7.17 18.31 4.79
C LEU A 223 -7.08 19.45 5.83
N PRO A 224 -7.56 20.68 5.53
CA PRO A 224 -7.44 21.80 6.48
C PRO A 224 -8.13 21.54 7.83
N ALA A 225 -9.05 20.59 7.89
CA ALA A 225 -9.76 20.22 9.10
C ALA A 225 -8.96 19.32 10.04
N ILE A 226 -7.90 18.66 9.53
CA ILE A 226 -7.12 17.68 10.30
C ILE A 226 -5.61 17.94 10.30
N MET A 227 -5.10 18.83 9.48
CA MET A 227 -3.67 19.19 9.48
C MET A 227 -3.33 20.18 10.60
N ASP A 228 -2.20 19.94 11.27
CA ASP A 228 -1.65 20.91 12.23
C ASP A 228 -1.17 22.15 11.47
N ARG A 229 -1.59 23.32 11.92
CA ARG A 229 -1.22 24.60 11.31
C ARG A 229 0.23 25.02 11.60
N HIS A 230 0.89 24.36 12.54
CA HIS A 230 2.24 24.64 13.01
C HIS A 230 3.19 23.48 12.68
N GLY A 231 3.38 23.25 11.41
CA GLY A 231 4.24 22.20 10.90
C GLY A 231 3.50 20.87 10.69
N SER A 232 3.06 20.63 9.46
CA SER A 232 2.48 19.37 9.06
C SER A 232 2.72 19.08 7.58
N PHE A 233 2.60 17.82 7.20
CA PHE A 233 2.99 17.31 5.90
C PHE A 233 1.93 16.36 5.36
N ALA A 234 1.37 16.68 4.20
CA ALA A 234 0.45 15.80 3.47
C ALA A 234 1.16 15.19 2.25
N LEU A 235 0.94 13.90 2.02
CA LEU A 235 1.53 13.12 0.93
C LEU A 235 0.44 12.35 0.20
N TYR A 236 0.33 12.59 -1.10
CA TYR A 236 -0.60 11.88 -1.98
C TYR A 236 0.17 11.08 -3.02
N GLU A 237 0.01 9.76 -3.03
CA GLU A 237 0.39 8.96 -4.21
C GLU A 237 -0.58 9.27 -5.34
N ILE A 238 -0.04 9.42 -6.55
CA ILE A 238 -0.83 9.87 -7.71
C ILE A 238 -0.42 9.12 -8.98
N ASP A 239 -1.32 9.10 -9.96
CA ASP A 239 -0.97 8.80 -11.35
C ASP A 239 -0.29 10.04 -11.97
N PRO A 240 0.79 9.89 -12.78
CA PRO A 240 1.45 11.00 -13.44
C PRO A 240 0.50 11.91 -14.23
N LEU A 241 -0.59 11.38 -14.77
CA LEU A 241 -1.59 12.16 -15.51
C LEU A 241 -2.42 13.09 -14.61
N THR A 242 -2.43 12.87 -13.30
CA THR A 242 -3.24 13.64 -12.33
C THR A 242 -2.44 14.67 -11.54
N VAL A 243 -1.13 14.76 -11.75
CA VAL A 243 -0.21 15.68 -11.04
C VAL A 243 -0.68 17.12 -11.06
N ALA A 244 -0.90 17.68 -12.24
CA ALA A 244 -1.23 19.09 -12.39
C ALA A 244 -2.51 19.47 -11.62
N GLU A 245 -3.51 18.61 -11.69
CA GLU A 245 -4.79 18.84 -11.01
C GLU A 245 -4.65 18.66 -9.50
N THR A 246 -3.87 17.67 -9.04
CA THR A 246 -3.59 17.47 -7.60
C THR A 246 -2.85 18.68 -7.01
N VAL A 247 -1.82 19.20 -7.70
CA VAL A 247 -1.10 20.42 -7.32
C VAL A 247 -2.06 21.61 -7.23
N ARG A 248 -2.92 21.78 -8.24
CA ARG A 248 -3.91 22.88 -8.27
C ARG A 248 -4.85 22.82 -7.07
N ILE A 249 -5.38 21.64 -6.75
CA ILE A 249 -6.31 21.45 -5.64
C ILE A 249 -5.61 21.73 -4.30
N LEU A 250 -4.45 21.11 -4.05
CA LEU A 250 -3.70 21.31 -2.81
C LEU A 250 -3.32 22.77 -2.61
N SER A 251 -2.89 23.48 -3.67
CA SER A 251 -2.61 24.92 -3.60
C SER A 251 -3.84 25.77 -3.27
N MET A 252 -5.02 25.34 -3.70
CA MET A 252 -6.28 26.04 -3.36
C MET A 252 -6.72 25.84 -1.92
N VAL A 253 -6.63 24.60 -1.42
CA VAL A 253 -7.12 24.25 -0.08
C VAL A 253 -6.10 24.57 1.02
N LEU A 254 -4.82 24.60 0.69
CA LEU A 254 -3.71 24.91 1.57
C LEU A 254 -2.85 26.05 0.97
N PRO A 255 -3.35 27.29 0.90
CA PRO A 255 -2.70 28.36 0.15
C PRO A 255 -1.35 28.81 0.72
N THR A 256 -1.03 28.45 1.96
CA THR A 256 0.27 28.74 2.61
C THR A 256 1.24 27.56 2.59
N ALA A 257 0.79 26.39 2.10
CA ALA A 257 1.65 25.22 2.01
C ALA A 257 2.67 25.32 0.88
N GLN A 258 3.85 24.78 1.11
CA GLN A 258 4.80 24.51 0.03
C GLN A 258 4.38 23.22 -0.67
N ILE A 259 4.01 23.31 -1.93
CA ILE A 259 3.63 22.16 -2.76
C ILE A 259 4.85 21.68 -3.52
N SER A 260 5.10 20.37 -3.53
CA SER A 260 6.20 19.76 -4.29
C SER A 260 5.71 18.50 -5.00
N VAL A 261 6.32 18.21 -6.15
CA VAL A 261 6.10 16.96 -6.92
C VAL A 261 7.36 16.13 -6.81
N ILE A 262 7.22 14.87 -6.45
CA ILE A 262 8.34 13.96 -6.21
C ILE A 262 8.25 12.77 -7.17
N ASN A 263 9.38 12.47 -7.80
CA ASN A 263 9.50 11.35 -8.70
C ASN A 263 9.88 10.06 -7.95
N ASP A 264 9.42 8.94 -8.49
CA ASP A 264 9.87 7.61 -8.07
C ASP A 264 11.26 7.28 -8.63
N LEU A 265 11.77 6.08 -8.32
CA LEU A 265 13.08 5.62 -8.81
C LEU A 265 13.15 5.42 -10.33
N ALA A 266 12.01 5.29 -11.00
CA ALA A 266 11.92 5.24 -12.46
C ALA A 266 11.92 6.63 -13.11
N GLY A 267 11.91 7.70 -12.29
CA GLY A 267 11.86 9.09 -12.76
C GLY A 267 10.46 9.58 -13.12
N LEU A 268 9.41 8.82 -12.77
CA LEU A 268 8.02 9.21 -12.99
C LEU A 268 7.49 9.98 -11.78
N GLU A 269 6.73 11.04 -12.03
CA GLU A 269 6.01 11.77 -10.99
C GLU A 269 5.07 10.83 -10.24
N ARG A 270 5.27 10.68 -8.93
CA ARG A 270 4.57 9.66 -8.15
C ARG A 270 3.90 10.19 -6.90
N CYS A 271 4.39 11.27 -6.35
CA CYS A 271 3.82 11.83 -5.14
C CYS A 271 3.71 13.35 -5.26
N VAL A 272 2.58 13.89 -4.81
CA VAL A 272 2.41 15.34 -4.56
C VAL A 272 2.37 15.55 -3.05
N THR A 273 3.20 16.47 -2.58
CA THR A 273 3.29 16.81 -1.16
C THR A 273 2.84 18.24 -0.90
N ALA A 274 2.29 18.46 0.30
CA ALA A 274 1.97 19.79 0.81
C ALA A 274 2.51 19.94 2.22
N GLU A 275 3.41 20.89 2.44
CA GLU A 275 4.03 21.15 3.73
C GLU A 275 3.58 22.52 4.26
N LEU A 276 3.05 22.52 5.49
CA LEU A 276 2.76 23.72 6.27
C LEU A 276 3.93 23.97 7.22
N GLY A 277 4.44 25.19 7.24
CA GLY A 277 5.54 25.62 8.10
C GLY A 277 5.10 26.14 9.47
#